data_997c6fe0c0d07c76489b555bc81c8769
#
_entry.id   997c6fe0c0d07c76489b555bc81c8769
#
_cell.length_a   1.000
_cell.length_b   1.000
_cell.length_c   1.000
_cell.angle_alpha   90.00
_cell.angle_beta   90.00
_cell.angle_gamma   90.00
#
_symmetry.space_group_name_H-M   'P 1'
#
loop_
_entity.id
_entity.type
_entity.pdbx_description
1 polymer ?
#
loop_
_entity_poly.entity_id
_entity_poly.type
_entity_poly.pdbx_seq_one_letter_code
_entity_poly.pdbx_strand_id
1 'polypeptide(L)'
;MRNLLIACMCLAATASTVNAAPCLIVTLTGTEGGPAAFKGLAGPGTLVRYGDDSNNCSSLTLQFDVGRGTTMRLSQLGIGPERLNAAFFTHLHNDHTEGFADLVQLRWMFWGTGPKIEVICSSDAISPLGVSLSCKKFTAHIADAFIQSGEVAQRHSEIAARTAGGPADLIDTITFEAKDQPQIVWTSGDVKVSAIRSTHIVGHVSYRVDTPAGSVVIGGDAGNDVPLPPRSSSASDQVEKLAKGADIIVHSTIHPILGPDKGSGFFPHAYYRQSNAFDLGAMAQRAGVKHLMLTHLIPPVGAYRQGPFKVPGGPLTEADYRNAARDGGFTGTVIVGIDLASLRLPAK
;
A
#
# COMPACT_ATOMS: atom_id res chain seq x y z
N MET A 1 2.12 -47.03 -68.34
CA MET A 1 2.77 -46.50 -67.23
C MET A 1 1.92 -45.33 -66.65
N ARG A 2 1.21 -45.55 -65.56
CA ARG A 2 0.30 -44.55 -64.96
C ARG A 2 1.05 -43.88 -63.80
N ASN A 3 1.34 -42.60 -63.91
CA ASN A 3 1.93 -41.79 -62.84
C ASN A 3 0.84 -41.42 -61.84
N LEU A 4 1.01 -41.89 -60.63
CA LEU A 4 0.20 -41.50 -59.44
C LEU A 4 0.84 -40.27 -58.76
N LEU A 5 0.21 -39.11 -58.86
CA LEU A 5 0.58 -37.91 -58.15
C LEU A 5 -0.05 -38.01 -56.77
N ILE A 6 0.80 -38.15 -55.73
CA ILE A 6 0.39 -38.04 -54.33
C ILE A 6 0.46 -36.57 -53.94
N ALA A 7 -0.70 -35.94 -53.72
CA ALA A 7 -0.81 -34.59 -53.18
C ALA A 7 -0.63 -34.67 -51.65
N CYS A 8 0.46 -34.14 -51.16
CA CYS A 8 0.72 -33.97 -49.71
C CYS A 8 -0.05 -32.73 -49.21
N MET A 9 -1.17 -32.94 -48.54
CA MET A 9 -1.91 -31.88 -47.84
C MET A 9 -1.17 -31.53 -46.54
N CYS A 10 -0.46 -30.40 -46.49
CA CYS A 10 0.06 -29.85 -45.27
C CYS A 10 -1.10 -29.20 -44.47
N LEU A 11 -1.55 -29.85 -43.42
CA LEU A 11 -2.40 -29.21 -42.40
C LEU A 11 -1.55 -28.20 -41.63
N ALA A 12 -1.76 -26.93 -41.90
CA ALA A 12 -1.26 -25.84 -41.03
C ALA A 12 -2.06 -25.84 -39.71
N ALA A 13 -1.50 -26.39 -38.66
CA ALA A 13 -2.06 -26.24 -37.32
C ALA A 13 -1.91 -24.78 -36.90
N THR A 14 -2.99 -24.02 -36.88
CA THR A 14 -3.05 -22.71 -36.26
C THR A 14 -2.95 -22.92 -34.74
N ALA A 15 -1.77 -22.71 -34.18
CA ALA A 15 -1.59 -22.63 -32.74
C ALA A 15 -2.36 -21.39 -32.25
N SER A 16 -3.53 -21.60 -31.66
CA SER A 16 -4.22 -20.55 -30.90
C SER A 16 -3.34 -20.22 -29.72
N THR A 17 -2.73 -19.05 -29.70
CA THR A 17 -2.07 -18.51 -28.51
C THR A 17 -3.15 -18.28 -27.47
N VAL A 18 -3.26 -19.19 -26.50
CA VAL A 18 -4.06 -18.97 -25.31
C VAL A 18 -3.36 -17.85 -24.56
N ASN A 19 -3.86 -16.61 -24.66
CA ASN A 19 -3.39 -15.52 -23.83
C ASN A 19 -3.69 -15.91 -22.39
N ALA A 20 -2.65 -15.94 -21.55
CA ALA A 20 -2.82 -16.18 -20.12
C ALA A 20 -3.75 -15.12 -19.51
N ALA A 21 -4.69 -15.55 -18.67
CA ALA A 21 -5.68 -14.65 -18.10
C ALA A 21 -5.01 -13.57 -17.21
N PRO A 22 -5.40 -12.31 -17.34
CA PRO A 22 -4.87 -11.24 -16.50
C PRO A 22 -5.24 -11.47 -15.04
N CYS A 23 -4.34 -11.11 -14.13
CA CYS A 23 -4.53 -11.24 -12.70
C CYS A 23 -3.95 -10.08 -11.91
N LEU A 24 -4.56 -9.81 -10.76
CA LEU A 24 -4.17 -8.81 -9.78
C LEU A 24 -4.01 -9.50 -8.42
N ILE A 25 -2.89 -9.26 -7.72
CA ILE A 25 -2.69 -9.73 -6.35
C ILE A 25 -2.40 -8.53 -5.46
N VAL A 26 -3.17 -8.40 -4.39
CA VAL A 26 -2.96 -7.42 -3.34
C VAL A 26 -2.48 -8.14 -2.09
N THR A 27 -1.32 -7.73 -1.55
CA THR A 27 -0.70 -8.34 -0.37
C THR A 27 -0.35 -7.27 0.65
N LEU A 28 -0.70 -7.48 1.91
CA LEU A 28 -0.33 -6.57 3.00
C LEU A 28 1.13 -6.87 3.40
N THR A 29 2.06 -5.99 3.06
CA THR A 29 3.48 -6.13 3.42
C THR A 29 3.78 -5.62 4.82
N GLY A 30 2.79 -5.09 5.51
CA GLY A 30 2.86 -4.70 6.91
C GLY A 30 1.52 -4.22 7.41
N THR A 31 1.19 -4.58 8.66
CA THR A 31 -0.15 -4.41 9.23
C THR A 31 -0.17 -3.76 10.61
N GLU A 32 1.03 -3.45 11.15
CA GLU A 32 1.16 -2.72 12.43
C GLU A 32 0.63 -1.31 12.30
N GLY A 33 -0.19 -0.88 13.24
CA GLY A 33 -0.76 0.47 13.30
C GLY A 33 -0.03 1.39 14.23
N GLY A 34 0.41 2.54 13.69
CA GLY A 34 1.15 3.58 14.42
C GLY A 34 2.62 3.24 14.68
N PRO A 35 3.33 4.09 15.43
CA PRO A 35 4.78 3.96 15.59
C PRO A 35 5.21 2.86 16.56
N ALA A 36 4.30 2.26 17.33
CA ALA A 36 4.63 1.19 18.27
C ALA A 36 4.99 -0.10 17.53
N ALA A 37 5.93 -0.89 18.07
CA ALA A 37 6.26 -2.19 17.51
C ALA A 37 5.60 -3.31 18.32
N PHE A 38 4.98 -4.27 17.65
CA PHE A 38 4.29 -5.38 18.29
C PHE A 38 4.62 -6.72 17.62
N LYS A 39 5.22 -7.63 18.37
CA LYS A 39 5.47 -9.04 17.97
C LYS A 39 6.10 -9.21 16.59
N GLY A 40 6.92 -8.27 16.14
CA GLY A 40 7.59 -8.36 14.83
C GLY A 40 6.70 -8.13 13.61
N LEU A 41 5.51 -7.55 13.80
CA LEU A 41 4.70 -7.05 12.69
C LEU A 41 5.47 -5.93 11.98
N ALA A 42 5.34 -5.88 10.66
CA ALA A 42 5.88 -4.80 9.85
C ALA A 42 4.96 -3.57 9.89
N GLY A 43 5.54 -2.40 9.81
CA GLY A 43 4.80 -1.15 9.62
C GLY A 43 4.03 -1.13 8.31
N PRO A 44 3.07 -0.19 8.14
CA PRO A 44 2.11 -0.21 7.04
C PRO A 44 2.75 -0.37 5.67
N GLY A 45 2.18 -1.25 4.86
CA GLY A 45 2.59 -1.44 3.49
C GLY A 45 1.62 -2.34 2.73
N THR A 46 1.37 -2.00 1.46
CA THR A 46 0.51 -2.77 0.55
C THR A 46 1.20 -2.97 -0.77
N LEU A 47 1.41 -4.22 -1.15
CA LEU A 47 1.97 -4.61 -2.43
C LEU A 47 0.86 -4.95 -3.41
N VAL A 48 0.86 -4.31 -4.56
CA VAL A 48 -0.05 -4.60 -5.68
C VAL A 48 0.76 -5.16 -6.84
N ARG A 49 0.45 -6.40 -7.24
CA ARG A 49 1.07 -7.06 -8.39
C ARG A 49 0.04 -7.29 -9.47
N TYR A 50 0.40 -6.95 -10.70
CA TYR A 50 -0.42 -7.18 -11.88
C TYR A 50 0.39 -7.91 -12.95
N GLY A 51 -0.27 -8.76 -13.70
CA GLY A 51 0.29 -9.52 -14.80
C GLY A 51 -0.72 -10.56 -15.30
N ASP A 52 -0.24 -11.75 -15.57
CA ASP A 52 -1.05 -12.88 -15.94
C ASP A 52 -0.59 -14.17 -15.25
N ASP A 53 -1.29 -15.26 -15.48
CA ASP A 53 -0.97 -16.55 -14.86
C ASP A 53 0.42 -17.09 -15.25
N SER A 54 0.96 -16.73 -16.42
CA SER A 54 2.26 -17.21 -16.89
C SER A 54 3.43 -16.63 -16.10
N ASN A 55 3.27 -15.44 -15.55
CA ASN A 55 4.27 -14.72 -14.76
C ASN A 55 3.88 -14.58 -13.29
N ASN A 56 2.89 -15.33 -12.82
CA ASN A 56 2.37 -15.27 -11.45
C ASN A 56 1.95 -13.85 -11.04
N CYS A 57 1.23 -13.13 -11.93
CA CYS A 57 0.79 -11.75 -11.75
C CYS A 57 1.93 -10.78 -11.42
N SER A 58 3.10 -10.92 -12.01
CA SER A 58 4.30 -10.16 -11.63
C SER A 58 4.96 -9.39 -12.78
N SER A 59 4.19 -9.02 -13.82
CA SER A 59 4.66 -8.09 -14.86
C SER A 59 4.89 -6.68 -14.30
N LEU A 60 4.08 -6.29 -13.32
CA LEU A 60 4.14 -5.00 -12.65
C LEU A 60 4.01 -5.19 -11.14
N THR A 61 4.85 -4.50 -10.38
CA THR A 61 4.92 -4.61 -8.92
C THR A 61 4.99 -3.21 -8.32
N LEU A 62 3.93 -2.82 -7.60
CA LEU A 62 3.74 -1.50 -7.00
C LEU A 62 3.66 -1.63 -5.49
N GLN A 63 4.46 -0.84 -4.76
CA GLN A 63 4.43 -0.81 -3.30
C GLN A 63 3.76 0.49 -2.84
N PHE A 64 2.76 0.40 -2.00
CA PHE A 64 2.10 1.54 -1.34
C PHE A 64 2.51 1.55 0.11
N ASP A 65 3.12 2.64 0.54
CA ASP A 65 3.83 2.83 1.79
C ASP A 65 4.93 1.77 2.01
N VAL A 66 5.99 2.19 2.67
CA VAL A 66 7.18 1.36 2.95
C VAL A 66 7.51 1.49 4.42
N GLY A 67 6.66 0.89 5.25
CA GLY A 67 6.87 0.88 6.69
C GLY A 67 8.03 -0.02 7.11
N ARG A 68 8.38 0.04 8.37
CA ARG A 68 9.45 -0.78 8.97
C ARG A 68 9.26 -2.27 8.65
N GLY A 69 10.30 -2.92 8.15
CA GLY A 69 10.29 -4.35 7.85
C GLY A 69 9.65 -4.73 6.50
N THR A 70 9.24 -3.78 5.66
CA THR A 70 8.69 -4.06 4.32
C THR A 70 9.65 -4.93 3.49
N THR A 71 10.96 -4.64 3.49
CA THR A 71 11.95 -5.44 2.74
C THR A 71 12.01 -6.89 3.21
N MET A 72 11.85 -7.13 4.51
CA MET A 72 11.78 -8.49 5.07
C MET A 72 10.54 -9.23 4.57
N ARG A 73 9.38 -8.56 4.45
CA ARG A 73 8.15 -9.16 3.92
C ARG A 73 8.23 -9.40 2.42
N LEU A 74 8.83 -8.48 1.66
CA LEU A 74 9.12 -8.69 0.24
C LEU A 74 10.03 -9.90 0.04
N SER A 75 11.08 -10.05 0.84
CA SER A 75 11.98 -11.21 0.83
C SER A 75 11.22 -12.54 1.09
N GLN A 76 10.29 -12.57 2.04
CA GLN A 76 9.44 -13.74 2.30
C GLN A 76 8.53 -14.10 1.12
N LEU A 77 8.19 -13.14 0.26
CA LEU A 77 7.47 -13.36 -0.99
C LEU A 77 8.39 -13.72 -2.17
N GLY A 78 9.71 -13.79 -1.96
CA GLY A 78 10.69 -14.00 -3.01
C GLY A 78 10.84 -12.79 -3.95
N ILE A 79 10.51 -11.59 -3.47
CA ILE A 79 10.56 -10.34 -4.25
C ILE A 79 11.73 -9.49 -3.75
N GLY A 80 12.72 -9.30 -4.60
CA GLY A 80 13.83 -8.38 -4.32
C GLY A 80 13.42 -6.92 -4.56
N PRO A 81 14.11 -5.96 -3.89
CA PRO A 81 13.80 -4.53 -4.06
C PRO A 81 13.87 -4.03 -5.50
N GLU A 82 14.69 -4.67 -6.34
CA GLU A 82 14.83 -4.34 -7.78
C GLU A 82 13.58 -4.64 -8.60
N ARG A 83 12.72 -5.52 -8.10
CA ARG A 83 11.48 -5.91 -8.77
C ARG A 83 10.39 -4.87 -8.62
N LEU A 84 10.53 -3.91 -7.71
CA LEU A 84 9.57 -2.84 -7.56
C LEU A 84 9.72 -1.84 -8.71
N ASN A 85 8.63 -1.62 -9.44
CA ASN A 85 8.55 -0.62 -10.49
C ASN A 85 8.35 0.78 -9.90
N ALA A 86 7.46 0.89 -8.92
CA ALA A 86 7.17 2.15 -8.25
C ALA A 86 6.82 1.97 -6.77
N ALA A 87 7.08 3.01 -5.98
CA ALA A 87 6.62 3.16 -4.60
C ALA A 87 5.73 4.40 -4.50
N PHE A 88 4.61 4.28 -3.80
CA PHE A 88 3.63 5.34 -3.59
C PHE A 88 3.54 5.62 -2.10
N PHE A 89 3.65 6.88 -1.68
CA PHE A 89 3.43 7.25 -0.29
C PHE A 89 2.08 7.92 -0.12
N THR A 90 1.27 7.37 0.81
CA THR A 90 -0.01 8.00 1.19
C THR A 90 0.25 9.29 1.95
N HIS A 91 1.25 9.29 2.82
CA HIS A 91 1.72 10.44 3.59
C HIS A 91 3.11 10.15 4.20
N LEU A 92 3.68 11.12 4.94
CA LEU A 92 5.05 11.06 5.42
C LEU A 92 5.20 10.80 6.94
N HIS A 93 4.25 10.10 7.57
CA HIS A 93 4.52 9.57 8.90
C HIS A 93 5.62 8.52 8.84
N ASN A 94 6.41 8.43 9.92
CA ASN A 94 7.58 7.55 9.95
C ASN A 94 7.21 6.07 9.80
N ASP A 95 6.12 5.62 10.40
CA ASP A 95 5.66 4.23 10.31
C ASP A 95 5.30 3.81 8.87
N HIS A 96 4.95 4.76 7.98
CA HIS A 96 4.72 4.54 6.56
C HIS A 96 5.97 4.66 5.69
N THR A 97 7.07 5.21 6.21
CA THR A 97 8.23 5.61 5.40
C THR A 97 9.56 5.04 5.89
N GLU A 98 9.68 4.60 7.15
CA GLU A 98 10.96 4.24 7.77
C GLU A 98 11.67 3.03 7.15
N GLY A 99 10.95 2.15 6.46
CA GLY A 99 11.53 1.04 5.71
C GLY A 99 12.12 1.42 4.35
N PHE A 100 11.87 2.65 3.88
CA PHE A 100 12.31 3.06 2.54
C PHE A 100 13.83 3.23 2.44
N ALA A 101 14.49 3.66 3.50
CA ALA A 101 15.96 3.72 3.54
C ALA A 101 16.60 2.34 3.32
N ASP A 102 16.09 1.32 4.01
CA ASP A 102 16.53 -0.07 3.86
C ASP A 102 16.26 -0.59 2.43
N LEU A 103 15.07 -0.32 1.89
CA LEU A 103 14.68 -0.74 0.54
C LEU A 103 15.62 -0.19 -0.53
N VAL A 104 15.88 1.12 -0.52
CA VAL A 104 16.72 1.75 -1.55
C VAL A 104 18.20 1.42 -1.39
N GLN A 105 18.66 1.22 -0.13
CA GLN A 105 20.02 0.76 0.15
C GLN A 105 20.27 -0.64 -0.43
N LEU A 106 19.36 -1.59 -0.18
CA LEU A 106 19.46 -2.95 -0.73
C LEU A 106 19.37 -2.94 -2.26
N ARG A 107 18.47 -2.12 -2.83
CA ARG A 107 18.37 -1.96 -4.28
C ARG A 107 19.70 -1.50 -4.88
N TRP A 108 20.34 -0.48 -4.31
CA TRP A 108 21.63 0.00 -4.77
C TRP A 108 22.76 -1.00 -4.55
N MET A 109 22.79 -1.70 -3.42
CA MET A 109 23.83 -2.68 -3.12
C MET A 109 23.88 -3.83 -4.13
N PHE A 110 22.71 -4.30 -4.58
CA PHE A 110 22.62 -5.48 -5.44
C PHE A 110 22.39 -5.14 -6.91
N TRP A 111 21.85 -3.95 -7.22
CA TRP A 111 21.53 -3.51 -8.58
C TRP A 111 21.91 -2.05 -8.83
N GLY A 112 23.09 -1.67 -8.41
CA GLY A 112 23.60 -0.29 -8.40
C GLY A 112 23.61 0.46 -9.72
N THR A 113 23.35 -0.19 -10.85
CA THR A 113 23.14 0.41 -12.20
C THR A 113 21.78 0.03 -12.78
N GLY A 114 20.91 -0.58 -11.98
CA GLY A 114 19.57 -0.99 -12.38
C GLY A 114 18.63 0.19 -12.65
N PRO A 115 17.39 -0.10 -13.08
CA PRO A 115 16.42 0.95 -13.31
C PRO A 115 16.09 1.68 -12.00
N LYS A 116 15.87 3.00 -12.10
CA LYS A 116 15.40 3.80 -10.97
C LYS A 116 14.04 3.27 -10.49
N ILE A 117 13.79 3.40 -9.19
CA ILE A 117 12.44 3.25 -8.66
C ILE A 117 11.71 4.60 -8.76
N GLU A 118 10.55 4.61 -9.36
CA GLU A 118 9.70 5.79 -9.35
C GLU A 118 9.03 5.92 -7.99
N VAL A 119 9.14 7.10 -7.37
CA VAL A 119 8.50 7.41 -6.08
C VAL A 119 7.44 8.46 -6.30
N ILE A 120 6.19 8.06 -6.11
CA ILE A 120 5.01 8.89 -6.39
C ILE A 120 4.38 9.34 -5.07
N CYS A 121 4.21 10.65 -4.89
CA CYS A 121 3.64 11.24 -3.68
C CYS A 121 3.08 12.63 -3.94
N SER A 122 2.27 13.14 -3.00
CA SER A 122 1.78 14.52 -3.08
C SER A 122 2.94 15.53 -3.04
N SER A 123 2.75 16.67 -3.70
CA SER A 123 3.66 17.81 -3.61
C SER A 123 3.72 18.38 -2.19
N ASP A 124 4.67 19.28 -1.98
CA ASP A 124 4.93 19.91 -0.69
C ASP A 124 3.65 20.51 -0.09
N ALA A 125 3.44 20.26 1.19
CA ALA A 125 2.32 20.78 1.96
C ALA A 125 2.83 21.46 3.24
N ILE A 126 2.18 22.55 3.63
CA ILE A 126 2.53 23.28 4.86
C ILE A 126 1.56 22.89 5.96
N SER A 127 2.10 22.38 7.06
CA SER A 127 1.30 22.05 8.25
C SER A 127 0.75 23.30 8.93
N PRO A 128 -0.28 23.18 9.78
CA PRO A 128 -0.78 24.30 10.58
C PRO A 128 0.30 24.93 11.51
N LEU A 129 1.37 24.22 11.78
CA LEU A 129 2.52 24.71 12.54
C LEU A 129 3.57 25.42 11.67
N GLY A 130 3.31 25.63 10.38
CA GLY A 130 4.24 26.23 9.44
C GLY A 130 5.39 25.31 8.98
N VAL A 131 5.32 24.01 9.32
CA VAL A 131 6.34 23.04 8.90
C VAL A 131 6.00 22.49 7.53
N SER A 132 6.98 22.52 6.62
CA SER A 132 6.85 21.92 5.28
C SER A 132 7.04 20.40 5.35
N LEU A 133 6.05 19.66 4.88
CA LEU A 133 6.16 18.24 4.59
C LEU A 133 6.44 18.09 3.09
N SER A 134 7.58 17.52 2.74
CA SER A 134 8.07 17.46 1.37
C SER A 134 8.59 16.08 1.02
N CYS A 135 7.90 15.41 0.13
CA CYS A 135 8.34 14.11 -0.39
C CYS A 135 9.65 14.23 -1.19
N LYS A 136 9.84 15.31 -1.94
CA LYS A 136 11.10 15.56 -2.66
C LYS A 136 12.28 15.67 -1.71
N LYS A 137 12.13 16.39 -0.58
CA LYS A 137 13.20 16.48 0.42
C LYS A 137 13.42 15.13 1.10
N PHE A 138 12.36 14.43 1.46
CA PHE A 138 12.46 13.10 2.04
C PHE A 138 13.28 12.16 1.16
N THR A 139 12.93 12.03 -0.13
CA THR A 139 13.62 11.13 -1.05
C THR A 139 15.04 11.60 -1.40
N ALA A 140 15.27 12.90 -1.47
CA ALA A 140 16.61 13.47 -1.74
C ALA A 140 17.58 13.20 -0.58
N HIS A 141 17.08 13.13 0.66
CA HIS A 141 17.91 12.98 1.85
C HIS A 141 17.85 11.58 2.48
N ILE A 142 17.11 10.64 1.90
CA ILE A 142 16.89 9.31 2.48
C ILE A 142 18.19 8.52 2.70
N ALA A 143 19.21 8.77 1.88
CA ALA A 143 20.50 8.10 1.96
C ALA A 143 21.59 8.93 2.69
N ASP A 144 21.30 10.15 3.13
CA ASP A 144 22.31 11.08 3.66
C ASP A 144 23.11 10.49 4.82
N ALA A 145 22.49 9.76 5.71
CA ALA A 145 23.17 9.12 6.83
C ALA A 145 24.26 8.15 6.35
N PHE A 146 24.01 7.38 5.31
CA PHE A 146 24.96 6.43 4.73
C PHE A 146 26.05 7.13 3.89
N ILE A 147 25.69 8.22 3.24
CA ILE A 147 26.65 9.07 2.50
C ILE A 147 27.60 9.75 3.48
N GLN A 148 27.07 10.39 4.50
CA GLN A 148 27.87 11.15 5.49
C GLN A 148 28.75 10.25 6.36
N SER A 149 28.33 9.03 6.65
CA SER A 149 29.14 8.06 7.38
C SER A 149 30.27 7.44 6.57
N GLY A 150 30.30 7.66 5.23
CA GLY A 150 31.26 7.09 4.31
C GLY A 150 30.94 5.66 3.85
N GLU A 151 29.82 5.08 4.28
CA GLU A 151 29.41 3.72 3.91
C GLU A 151 29.20 3.59 2.40
N VAL A 152 28.55 4.57 1.77
CA VAL A 152 28.33 4.58 0.31
C VAL A 152 29.66 4.62 -0.45
N ALA A 153 30.63 5.46 -0.05
CA ALA A 153 31.93 5.53 -0.69
C ALA A 153 32.71 4.21 -0.52
N GLN A 154 32.67 3.60 0.67
CA GLN A 154 33.30 2.32 0.95
C GLN A 154 32.72 1.23 0.03
N ARG A 155 31.41 1.09 -0.04
CA ARG A 155 30.73 0.09 -0.87
C ARG A 155 30.90 0.30 -2.35
N HIS A 156 30.95 1.55 -2.80
CA HIS A 156 31.25 1.89 -4.19
C HIS A 156 32.66 1.44 -4.57
N SER A 157 33.65 1.64 -3.69
CA SER A 157 35.03 1.19 -3.95
C SER A 157 35.19 -0.32 -4.07
N GLU A 158 34.32 -1.10 -3.43
CA GLU A 158 34.31 -2.55 -3.50
C GLU A 158 33.77 -3.08 -4.84
N ILE A 159 32.75 -2.41 -5.40
CA ILE A 159 32.08 -2.81 -6.64
C ILE A 159 31.84 -1.57 -7.50
N ALA A 160 32.70 -1.37 -8.51
CA ALA A 160 32.63 -0.22 -9.41
C ALA A 160 31.33 -0.13 -10.25
N ALA A 161 30.57 -1.21 -10.34
CA ALA A 161 29.26 -1.19 -11.01
C ALA A 161 28.18 -0.44 -10.23
N ARG A 162 28.41 -0.12 -8.94
CA ARG A 162 27.47 0.73 -8.17
C ARG A 162 27.69 2.20 -8.54
N THR A 163 26.60 2.99 -8.52
CA THR A 163 26.72 4.44 -8.72
C THR A 163 27.41 5.13 -7.54
N ALA A 164 28.23 6.15 -7.82
CA ALA A 164 28.98 6.84 -6.76
C ALA A 164 28.10 7.69 -5.83
N GLY A 165 26.95 8.16 -6.31
CA GLY A 165 25.97 8.90 -5.50
C GLY A 165 25.15 8.02 -4.56
N GLY A 166 25.34 6.70 -4.62
CA GLY A 166 24.66 5.77 -3.73
C GLY A 166 23.19 5.54 -4.07
N PRO A 167 22.37 5.15 -3.08
CA PRO A 167 20.95 4.85 -3.27
C PRO A 167 20.15 6.00 -3.90
N ALA A 168 20.53 7.24 -3.65
CA ALA A 168 19.84 8.41 -4.19
C ALA A 168 19.83 8.44 -5.74
N ASP A 169 20.86 7.89 -6.38
CA ASP A 169 20.93 7.82 -7.84
C ASP A 169 19.87 6.90 -8.47
N LEU A 170 19.33 5.99 -7.67
CA LEU A 170 18.31 5.02 -8.11
C LEU A 170 16.88 5.45 -7.80
N ILE A 171 16.66 6.68 -7.38
CA ILE A 171 15.33 7.22 -7.08
C ILE A 171 14.94 8.24 -8.14
N ASP A 172 13.72 8.14 -8.65
CA ASP A 172 13.05 9.16 -9.46
C ASP A 172 11.77 9.61 -8.77
N THR A 173 11.76 10.85 -8.26
CA THR A 173 10.65 11.35 -7.46
C THR A 173 9.69 12.17 -8.29
N ILE A 174 8.47 11.67 -8.42
CA ILE A 174 7.35 12.28 -9.14
C ILE A 174 6.35 12.82 -8.12
N THR A 175 6.13 14.11 -8.12
CA THR A 175 5.15 14.74 -7.22
C THR A 175 3.98 15.32 -7.99
N PHE A 176 2.79 15.30 -7.37
CA PHE A 176 1.56 15.86 -7.92
C PHE A 176 0.82 16.68 -6.88
N GLU A 177 0.10 17.70 -7.31
CA GLU A 177 -0.80 18.47 -6.45
C GLU A 177 -2.03 17.62 -6.11
N ALA A 178 -2.28 17.40 -4.81
CA ALA A 178 -3.43 16.64 -4.34
C ALA A 178 -4.75 17.41 -4.56
N LYS A 179 -5.73 16.80 -5.22
CA LYS A 179 -7.05 17.39 -5.56
C LYS A 179 -8.18 16.67 -4.87
N ASP A 180 -9.32 17.35 -4.70
CA ASP A 180 -10.55 16.80 -4.14
C ASP A 180 -11.34 15.93 -5.14
N GLN A 181 -10.83 15.79 -6.35
CA GLN A 181 -11.35 14.90 -7.38
C GLN A 181 -10.28 13.89 -7.76
N PRO A 182 -10.67 12.65 -8.07
CA PRO A 182 -9.72 11.66 -8.56
C PRO A 182 -8.98 12.16 -9.80
N GLN A 183 -7.66 12.01 -9.80
CA GLN A 183 -6.79 12.35 -10.93
C GLN A 183 -5.78 11.24 -11.17
N ILE A 184 -5.50 10.92 -12.42
CA ILE A 184 -4.45 9.97 -12.78
C ILE A 184 -3.10 10.61 -12.44
N VAL A 185 -2.30 9.91 -11.63
CA VAL A 185 -0.97 10.38 -11.19
C VAL A 185 0.16 9.49 -11.71
N TRP A 186 -0.18 8.29 -12.20
CA TRP A 186 0.80 7.37 -12.76
C TRP A 186 0.13 6.36 -13.71
N THR A 187 0.88 5.88 -14.72
CA THR A 187 0.40 4.87 -15.68
C THR A 187 1.54 3.97 -16.14
N SER A 188 1.23 2.70 -16.41
CA SER A 188 2.13 1.77 -17.08
C SER A 188 1.30 0.76 -17.90
N GLY A 189 1.40 0.80 -19.22
CA GLY A 189 0.53 0.02 -20.10
C GLY A 189 -0.95 0.29 -19.81
N ASP A 190 -1.71 -0.77 -19.53
CA ASP A 190 -3.13 -0.68 -19.19
C ASP A 190 -3.42 -0.38 -17.72
N VAL A 191 -2.38 -0.27 -16.89
CA VAL A 191 -2.52 0.02 -15.46
C VAL A 191 -2.54 1.52 -15.23
N LYS A 192 -3.52 2.01 -14.47
CA LYS A 192 -3.66 3.40 -14.08
C LYS A 192 -3.71 3.51 -12.57
N VAL A 193 -2.95 4.47 -12.02
CA VAL A 193 -3.06 4.84 -10.61
C VAL A 193 -3.63 6.24 -10.53
N SER A 194 -4.78 6.36 -9.87
CA SER A 194 -5.42 7.63 -9.55
C SER A 194 -5.21 7.96 -8.09
N ALA A 195 -5.16 9.25 -7.76
CA ALA A 195 -5.08 9.74 -6.39
C ALA A 195 -6.19 10.77 -6.11
N ILE A 196 -6.56 10.88 -4.84
CA ILE A 196 -7.46 11.91 -4.32
C ILE A 196 -6.89 12.43 -3.00
N ARG A 197 -7.04 13.73 -2.73
CA ARG A 197 -6.74 14.27 -1.40
C ARG A 197 -7.67 13.63 -0.37
N SER A 198 -7.12 13.23 0.76
CA SER A 198 -7.89 12.68 1.88
C SER A 198 -7.32 13.19 3.19
N THR A 199 -8.11 13.11 4.25
CA THR A 199 -7.83 13.79 5.52
C THR A 199 -7.16 12.86 6.50
N HIS A 200 -5.95 13.21 6.94
CA HIS A 200 -5.22 12.62 8.07
C HIS A 200 -4.21 13.63 8.60
N ILE A 201 -3.15 13.89 7.86
CA ILE A 201 -2.23 15.02 7.98
C ILE A 201 -2.20 15.77 6.65
N VAL A 202 -1.58 16.96 6.64
CA VAL A 202 -1.42 17.71 5.39
C VAL A 202 -0.60 16.90 4.39
N GLY A 203 -1.01 16.94 3.12
CA GLY A 203 -0.37 16.16 2.05
C GLY A 203 -0.80 14.69 1.99
N HIS A 204 -1.72 14.23 2.86
CA HIS A 204 -2.26 12.87 2.77
C HIS A 204 -3.11 12.68 1.51
N VAL A 205 -2.89 11.55 0.83
CA VAL A 205 -3.63 11.13 -0.35
C VAL A 205 -4.00 9.65 -0.26
N SER A 206 -5.11 9.28 -0.87
CA SER A 206 -5.50 7.89 -1.09
C SER A 206 -5.37 7.56 -2.56
N TYR A 207 -5.08 6.31 -2.88
CA TYR A 207 -4.83 5.85 -4.24
C TYR A 207 -5.84 4.81 -4.70
N ARG A 208 -6.06 4.74 -6.02
CA ARG A 208 -6.78 3.67 -6.69
C ARG A 208 -5.95 3.14 -7.85
N VAL A 209 -5.78 1.83 -7.90
CA VAL A 209 -5.14 1.12 -9.01
C VAL A 209 -6.23 0.43 -9.81
N ASP A 210 -6.33 0.78 -11.09
CA ASP A 210 -7.22 0.13 -12.05
C ASP A 210 -6.38 -0.70 -13.02
N THR A 211 -6.77 -1.97 -13.20
CA THR A 211 -6.15 -2.94 -14.11
C THR A 211 -7.21 -3.71 -14.87
N PRO A 212 -6.88 -4.37 -16.00
CA PRO A 212 -7.79 -5.29 -16.68
C PRO A 212 -8.30 -6.46 -15.82
N ALA A 213 -7.60 -6.80 -14.73
CA ALA A 213 -7.97 -7.90 -13.83
C ALA A 213 -8.85 -7.47 -12.66
N GLY A 214 -9.03 -6.17 -12.43
CA GLY A 214 -9.77 -5.60 -11.32
C GLY A 214 -9.11 -4.36 -10.75
N SER A 215 -9.69 -3.84 -9.67
CA SER A 215 -9.27 -2.57 -9.07
C SER A 215 -9.15 -2.65 -7.55
N VAL A 216 -8.19 -1.89 -7.00
CA VAL A 216 -7.97 -1.76 -5.56
C VAL A 216 -7.80 -0.30 -5.15
N VAL A 217 -8.44 0.08 -4.05
CA VAL A 217 -8.25 1.39 -3.39
C VAL A 217 -7.39 1.20 -2.14
N ILE A 218 -6.37 2.03 -2.00
CA ILE A 218 -5.51 2.13 -0.82
C ILE A 218 -5.86 3.42 -0.11
N GLY A 219 -6.58 3.31 1.01
CA GLY A 219 -7.06 4.45 1.79
C GLY A 219 -5.96 5.15 2.59
N GLY A 220 -4.89 4.44 2.93
CA GLY A 220 -3.94 4.92 3.92
C GLY A 220 -4.62 5.13 5.27
N ASP A 221 -4.22 6.17 5.99
CA ASP A 221 -4.75 6.53 7.31
C ASP A 221 -5.93 7.52 7.26
N ALA A 222 -6.59 7.61 6.10
CA ALA A 222 -7.65 8.57 5.90
C ALA A 222 -8.76 8.46 6.95
N GLY A 223 -9.12 9.59 7.53
CA GLY A 223 -10.31 9.77 8.36
C GLY A 223 -11.31 10.70 7.68
N ASN A 224 -12.40 11.00 8.37
CA ASN A 224 -13.42 11.92 7.88
C ASN A 224 -12.90 13.35 7.84
N ASP A 225 -13.36 14.15 6.86
CA ASP A 225 -12.97 15.55 6.68
C ASP A 225 -13.45 16.45 7.84
N VAL A 226 -14.48 16.03 8.57
CA VAL A 226 -14.88 16.63 9.84
C VAL A 226 -14.04 16.00 10.96
N PRO A 227 -13.05 16.71 11.51
CA PRO A 227 -12.06 16.10 12.38
C PRO A 227 -12.58 15.72 13.78
N LEU A 228 -13.68 16.34 14.21
CA LEU A 228 -14.29 16.10 15.54
C LEU A 228 -15.81 15.96 15.42
N PRO A 229 -16.45 15.20 16.33
CA PRO A 229 -17.90 15.17 16.44
C PRO A 229 -18.52 16.56 16.69
N PRO A 230 -19.78 16.80 16.24
CA PRO A 230 -20.68 15.80 15.67
C PRO A 230 -20.41 15.48 14.20
N ARG A 231 -20.33 14.19 13.87
CA ARG A 231 -20.20 13.67 12.51
C ARG A 231 -20.89 12.32 12.41
N SER A 232 -21.37 11.96 11.21
CA SER A 232 -22.11 10.72 10.98
C SER A 232 -21.21 9.48 10.80
N SER A 233 -19.93 9.69 10.45
CA SER A 233 -18.98 8.63 10.16
C SER A 233 -17.55 9.05 10.49
N SER A 234 -16.69 8.11 10.82
CA SER A 234 -15.24 8.34 10.90
C SER A 234 -14.55 8.10 9.56
N ALA A 235 -15.19 7.39 8.61
CA ALA A 235 -14.63 7.09 7.31
C ALA A 235 -14.58 8.32 6.40
N SER A 236 -13.59 8.35 5.53
CA SER A 236 -13.35 9.45 4.58
C SER A 236 -14.35 9.42 3.42
N ASP A 237 -15.08 10.51 3.20
CA ASP A 237 -15.95 10.66 2.03
C ASP A 237 -15.15 10.66 0.72
N GLN A 238 -13.90 11.11 0.75
CA GLN A 238 -13.02 11.12 -0.42
C GLN A 238 -12.59 9.69 -0.78
N VAL A 239 -12.28 8.86 0.21
CA VAL A 239 -11.99 7.43 -0.03
C VAL A 239 -13.23 6.71 -0.56
N GLU A 240 -14.41 6.96 -0.01
CA GLU A 240 -15.66 6.40 -0.52
C GLU A 240 -15.88 6.76 -1.99
N LYS A 241 -15.67 8.05 -2.35
CA LYS A 241 -15.78 8.54 -3.72
C LYS A 241 -14.80 7.82 -4.66
N LEU A 242 -13.55 7.63 -4.23
CA LEU A 242 -12.52 6.94 -5.00
C LEU A 242 -12.85 5.45 -5.16
N ALA A 243 -13.50 4.85 -4.16
CA ALA A 243 -13.81 3.42 -4.10
C ALA A 243 -15.06 2.99 -4.87
N LYS A 244 -15.86 3.93 -5.38
CA LYS A 244 -17.07 3.57 -6.13
C LYS A 244 -16.74 2.64 -7.30
N GLY A 245 -17.37 1.44 -7.27
CA GLY A 245 -17.16 0.42 -8.30
C GLY A 245 -15.77 -0.24 -8.30
N ALA A 246 -14.95 -0.06 -7.26
CA ALA A 246 -13.74 -0.83 -7.07
C ALA A 246 -14.05 -2.25 -6.56
N ASP A 247 -13.12 -3.18 -6.74
CA ASP A 247 -13.27 -4.55 -6.24
C ASP A 247 -12.80 -4.67 -4.79
N ILE A 248 -11.73 -3.97 -4.42
CA ILE A 248 -11.04 -4.09 -3.14
C ILE A 248 -10.83 -2.70 -2.52
N ILE A 249 -11.06 -2.58 -1.21
CA ILE A 249 -10.50 -1.48 -0.38
C ILE A 249 -9.49 -2.08 0.59
N VAL A 250 -8.30 -1.50 0.66
CA VAL A 250 -7.29 -1.68 1.71
C VAL A 250 -7.27 -0.40 2.55
N HIS A 251 -7.50 -0.48 3.85
CA HIS A 251 -7.60 0.72 4.69
C HIS A 251 -7.02 0.50 6.09
N SER A 252 -6.36 1.51 6.62
CA SER A 252 -5.99 1.56 8.04
C SER A 252 -7.22 1.55 8.94
N THR A 253 -7.10 0.98 10.12
CA THR A 253 -8.28 0.71 10.93
C THR A 253 -8.01 0.87 12.42
N ILE A 254 -8.77 1.76 13.07
CA ILE A 254 -8.87 1.73 14.53
C ILE A 254 -10.10 0.95 14.98
N HIS A 255 -9.97 0.15 16.04
CA HIS A 255 -11.14 -0.55 16.59
C HIS A 255 -11.99 0.39 17.44
N PRO A 256 -13.33 0.35 17.35
CA PRO A 256 -14.23 1.21 18.14
C PRO A 256 -14.03 1.13 19.66
N ILE A 257 -13.44 0.03 20.15
CA ILE A 257 -13.14 -0.16 21.59
C ILE A 257 -12.19 0.89 22.17
N LEU A 258 -11.36 1.52 21.32
CA LEU A 258 -10.45 2.59 21.73
C LEU A 258 -11.11 3.98 21.71
N GLY A 259 -12.39 4.05 21.35
CA GLY A 259 -13.12 5.31 21.29
C GLY A 259 -13.11 6.05 22.63
N PRO A 260 -13.34 7.37 22.61
CA PRO A 260 -13.53 8.16 23.80
C PRO A 260 -14.60 7.52 24.71
N ASP A 261 -14.41 7.64 26.01
CA ASP A 261 -15.33 7.10 27.05
C ASP A 261 -15.43 5.56 27.13
N LYS A 262 -14.58 4.81 26.39
CA LYS A 262 -14.47 3.36 26.49
C LYS A 262 -13.45 2.90 27.55
N GLY A 263 -12.80 3.82 28.24
CA GLY A 263 -11.88 3.51 29.35
C GLY A 263 -10.45 3.13 28.91
N SER A 264 -10.12 3.26 27.61
CA SER A 264 -8.76 3.00 27.12
C SER A 264 -7.75 4.08 27.51
N GLY A 265 -8.21 5.31 27.73
CA GLY A 265 -7.38 6.50 27.84
C GLY A 265 -6.75 6.95 26.53
N PHE A 266 -7.13 6.34 25.39
CA PHE A 266 -6.62 6.73 24.07
C PHE A 266 -7.02 8.17 23.75
N PHE A 267 -6.09 8.93 23.16
CA PHE A 267 -6.31 10.34 22.90
C PHE A 267 -7.46 10.57 21.92
N PRO A 268 -8.50 11.36 22.28
CA PRO A 268 -9.64 11.62 21.40
C PRO A 268 -9.24 12.14 20.00
N HIS A 269 -8.29 13.10 19.95
CA HIS A 269 -7.82 13.66 18.67
C HIS A 269 -7.12 12.61 17.78
N ALA A 270 -6.41 11.64 18.36
CA ALA A 270 -5.78 10.56 17.63
C ALA A 270 -6.82 9.54 17.13
N TYR A 271 -7.81 9.23 17.98
CA TYR A 271 -8.93 8.37 17.59
C TYR A 271 -9.76 8.98 16.45
N TYR A 272 -10.13 10.23 16.59
CA TYR A 272 -10.99 10.90 15.60
C TYR A 272 -10.30 11.17 14.26
N ARG A 273 -8.98 11.09 14.21
CA ARG A 273 -8.21 11.22 12.96
C ARG A 273 -8.19 9.93 12.14
N GLN A 274 -8.68 8.81 12.67
CA GLN A 274 -8.68 7.50 12.05
C GLN A 274 -10.09 7.09 11.64
N SER A 275 -10.19 6.19 10.66
CA SER A 275 -11.42 5.47 10.34
C SER A 275 -11.55 4.24 11.23
N ASN A 276 -12.69 4.05 11.87
CA ASN A 276 -12.95 2.85 12.65
C ASN A 276 -13.54 1.71 11.81
N ALA A 277 -13.41 0.48 12.27
CA ALA A 277 -13.82 -0.71 11.53
C ALA A 277 -15.33 -0.73 11.20
N PHE A 278 -16.20 -0.21 12.07
CA PHE A 278 -17.64 -0.13 11.85
C PHE A 278 -17.95 0.80 10.66
N ASP A 279 -17.42 2.01 10.70
CA ASP A 279 -17.66 3.02 9.66
C ASP A 279 -17.03 2.61 8.32
N LEU A 280 -15.87 1.90 8.35
CA LEU A 280 -15.25 1.34 7.15
C LEU A 280 -16.14 0.27 6.52
N GLY A 281 -16.79 -0.57 7.33
CA GLY A 281 -17.78 -1.53 6.83
C GLY A 281 -18.94 -0.84 6.14
N ALA A 282 -19.51 0.21 6.76
CA ALA A 282 -20.58 1.00 6.18
C ALA A 282 -20.17 1.68 4.87
N MET A 283 -18.96 2.27 4.83
CA MET A 283 -18.40 2.90 3.62
C MET A 283 -18.20 1.87 2.49
N ALA A 284 -17.59 0.73 2.79
CA ALA A 284 -17.35 -0.33 1.81
C ALA A 284 -18.66 -0.86 1.20
N GLN A 285 -19.71 -1.00 2.02
CA GLN A 285 -21.04 -1.39 1.55
C GLN A 285 -21.65 -0.35 0.59
N ARG A 286 -21.59 0.94 0.94
CA ARG A 286 -22.09 2.03 0.09
C ARG A 286 -21.31 2.19 -1.21
N ALA A 287 -19.98 1.96 -1.16
CA ALA A 287 -19.11 1.99 -2.34
C ALA A 287 -19.33 0.79 -3.28
N GLY A 288 -20.01 -0.26 -2.80
CA GLY A 288 -20.31 -1.47 -3.58
C GLY A 288 -19.09 -2.36 -3.83
N VAL A 289 -18.05 -2.29 -2.98
CA VAL A 289 -16.87 -3.15 -3.13
C VAL A 289 -17.16 -4.58 -2.66
N LYS A 290 -16.40 -5.54 -3.19
CA LYS A 290 -16.55 -6.96 -2.83
C LYS A 290 -15.70 -7.37 -1.65
N HIS A 291 -14.55 -6.70 -1.46
CA HIS A 291 -13.54 -7.09 -0.48
C HIS A 291 -13.04 -5.86 0.29
N LEU A 292 -13.03 -5.98 1.62
CA LEU A 292 -12.46 -4.99 2.55
C LEU A 292 -11.28 -5.64 3.27
N MET A 293 -10.07 -5.13 3.03
CA MET A 293 -8.84 -5.53 3.72
C MET A 293 -8.52 -4.47 4.78
N LEU A 294 -8.64 -4.84 6.04
CA LEU A 294 -8.31 -4.00 7.19
C LEU A 294 -6.83 -4.17 7.52
N THR A 295 -6.08 -3.10 7.50
CA THR A 295 -4.64 -3.06 7.82
C THR A 295 -4.32 -1.97 8.82
N HIS A 296 -3.05 -1.76 9.17
CA HIS A 296 -2.62 -0.73 10.12
C HIS A 296 -3.51 -0.77 11.38
N LEU A 297 -3.59 -1.96 11.98
CA LEU A 297 -4.57 -2.24 13.03
C LEU A 297 -4.21 -1.55 14.34
N ILE A 298 -5.14 -0.75 14.85
CA ILE A 298 -5.03 -0.06 16.13
C ILE A 298 -6.20 -0.53 17.04
N PRO A 299 -5.95 -1.38 18.07
CA PRO A 299 -4.67 -2.02 18.40
C PRO A 299 -4.37 -3.22 17.49
N PRO A 300 -3.12 -3.73 17.43
CA PRO A 300 -2.83 -4.98 16.75
C PRO A 300 -3.59 -6.16 17.37
N VAL A 301 -3.92 -7.15 16.54
CA VAL A 301 -4.55 -8.38 17.02
C VAL A 301 -3.70 -9.05 18.10
N GLY A 302 -4.31 -9.41 19.21
CA GLY A 302 -3.64 -10.02 20.35
C GLY A 302 -2.87 -9.07 21.25
N ALA A 303 -2.98 -7.75 21.04
CA ALA A 303 -2.32 -6.76 21.88
C ALA A 303 -3.21 -6.38 23.09
N TYR A 304 -2.61 -6.37 24.28
CA TYR A 304 -3.25 -5.86 25.50
C TYR A 304 -3.19 -4.32 25.60
N ARG A 305 -2.38 -3.71 24.78
CA ARG A 305 -2.09 -2.25 24.80
C ARG A 305 -1.83 -1.75 23.39
N GLN A 306 -2.14 -0.47 23.19
CA GLN A 306 -1.65 0.33 22.06
C GLN A 306 -0.70 1.39 22.63
N GLY A 307 0.61 1.16 22.59
CA GLY A 307 1.56 1.99 23.31
C GLY A 307 1.24 2.02 24.81
N PRO A 308 1.05 3.20 25.44
CA PRO A 308 0.72 3.32 26.86
C PRO A 308 -0.75 2.97 27.17
N PHE A 309 -1.63 2.89 26.17
CA PHE A 309 -3.08 2.76 26.34
C PHE A 309 -3.52 1.31 26.49
N LYS A 310 -4.43 1.04 27.42
CA LYS A 310 -5.01 -0.30 27.59
C LYS A 310 -6.05 -0.59 26.49
N VAL A 311 -6.16 -1.84 26.11
CA VAL A 311 -7.29 -2.33 25.32
C VAL A 311 -8.38 -2.77 26.31
N PRO A 312 -9.52 -2.06 26.39
CA PRO A 312 -10.62 -2.43 27.26
C PRO A 312 -11.14 -3.84 26.91
N GLY A 313 -11.40 -4.65 27.92
CA GLY A 313 -11.86 -6.03 27.72
C GLY A 313 -10.76 -7.04 27.34
N GLY A 314 -9.52 -6.60 27.12
CA GLY A 314 -8.39 -7.45 26.75
C GLY A 314 -8.07 -7.44 25.25
N PRO A 315 -7.20 -8.37 24.80
CA PRO A 315 -6.74 -8.38 23.42
C PRO A 315 -7.87 -8.70 22.45
N LEU A 316 -7.86 -7.98 21.33
CA LEU A 316 -8.79 -8.22 20.21
C LEU A 316 -8.32 -9.38 19.34
N THR A 317 -9.27 -10.04 18.71
CA THR A 317 -9.07 -11.08 17.71
C THR A 317 -9.39 -10.53 16.31
N GLU A 318 -9.04 -11.28 15.26
CA GLU A 318 -9.50 -10.97 13.89
C GLU A 318 -11.05 -10.94 13.81
N ALA A 319 -11.71 -11.82 14.58
CA ALA A 319 -13.18 -11.86 14.60
C ALA A 319 -13.79 -10.55 15.12
N ASP A 320 -13.17 -9.90 16.11
CA ASP A 320 -13.65 -8.61 16.63
C ASP A 320 -13.65 -7.53 15.58
N TYR A 321 -12.55 -7.40 14.81
CA TYR A 321 -12.46 -6.47 13.68
C TYR A 321 -13.45 -6.80 12.58
N ARG A 322 -13.58 -8.09 12.23
CA ARG A 322 -14.52 -8.55 11.20
C ARG A 322 -15.97 -8.28 11.60
N ASN A 323 -16.31 -8.54 12.86
CA ASN A 323 -17.64 -8.28 13.38
C ASN A 323 -17.95 -6.78 13.39
N ALA A 324 -17.01 -5.93 13.84
CA ALA A 324 -17.21 -4.48 13.79
C ALA A 324 -17.50 -3.97 12.36
N ALA A 325 -16.81 -4.47 11.33
CA ALA A 325 -17.09 -4.09 9.95
C ALA A 325 -18.46 -4.62 9.47
N ARG A 326 -18.86 -5.83 9.89
CA ARG A 326 -20.17 -6.40 9.59
C ARG A 326 -21.30 -5.67 10.29
N ASP A 327 -21.10 -5.25 11.53
CA ASP A 327 -22.06 -4.44 12.30
C ASP A 327 -22.29 -3.08 11.62
N GLY A 328 -21.29 -2.56 10.87
CA GLY A 328 -21.42 -1.43 9.95
C GLY A 328 -22.26 -1.72 8.70
N GLY A 329 -22.68 -2.97 8.48
CA GLY A 329 -23.54 -3.39 7.37
C GLY A 329 -22.79 -3.99 6.18
N PHE A 330 -21.48 -4.23 6.26
CA PHE A 330 -20.74 -4.82 5.14
C PHE A 330 -21.04 -6.30 4.98
N THR A 331 -21.53 -6.68 3.80
CA THR A 331 -21.91 -8.06 3.47
C THR A 331 -20.83 -8.80 2.64
N GLY A 332 -19.83 -8.08 2.15
CA GLY A 332 -18.71 -8.64 1.38
C GLY A 332 -17.68 -9.39 2.23
N THR A 333 -16.56 -9.73 1.63
CA THR A 333 -15.45 -10.42 2.32
C THR A 333 -14.63 -9.42 3.13
N VAL A 334 -14.47 -9.65 4.44
CA VAL A 334 -13.56 -8.91 5.31
C VAL A 334 -12.31 -9.72 5.56
N ILE A 335 -11.16 -9.19 5.16
CA ILE A 335 -9.82 -9.72 5.46
C ILE A 335 -9.23 -8.82 6.55
N VAL A 336 -8.95 -9.38 7.72
CA VAL A 336 -8.28 -8.66 8.80
C VAL A 336 -6.80 -8.92 8.68
N GLY A 337 -6.01 -7.83 8.59
CA GLY A 337 -4.61 -7.88 8.23
C GLY A 337 -3.74 -8.58 9.26
N ILE A 338 -3.14 -9.67 8.81
CA ILE A 338 -1.85 -10.16 9.28
C ILE A 338 -0.85 -9.90 8.15
N ASP A 339 0.42 -9.72 8.47
CA ASP A 339 1.45 -9.56 7.45
C ASP A 339 1.40 -10.71 6.43
N LEU A 340 1.50 -10.36 5.16
CA LEU A 340 1.41 -11.25 3.99
C LEU A 340 0.01 -11.81 3.69
N ALA A 341 -1.05 -11.35 4.38
CA ALA A 341 -2.41 -11.63 3.93
C ALA A 341 -2.58 -11.11 2.49
N SER A 342 -3.11 -11.98 1.63
CA SER A 342 -3.20 -11.71 0.19
C SER A 342 -4.58 -12.00 -0.36
N LEU A 343 -4.98 -11.22 -1.36
CA LEU A 343 -6.17 -11.46 -2.16
C LEU A 343 -5.81 -11.40 -3.65
N ARG A 344 -6.31 -12.36 -4.43
CA ARG A 344 -6.11 -12.44 -5.87
C ARG A 344 -7.42 -12.22 -6.63
N LEU A 345 -7.37 -11.45 -7.71
CA LEU A 345 -8.45 -11.28 -8.68
C LEU A 345 -8.00 -11.72 -10.08
N PRO A 346 -8.87 -12.36 -10.86
CA PRO A 346 -10.04 -13.07 -10.36
C PRO A 346 -9.64 -14.18 -9.39
N ALA A 347 -10.55 -14.62 -8.56
CA ALA A 347 -10.31 -15.79 -7.71
C ALA A 347 -10.02 -17.02 -8.58
N LYS A 348 -9.04 -17.85 -8.17
CA LYS A 348 -8.77 -19.15 -8.80
C LYS A 348 -9.79 -20.19 -8.39
#